data_6377ac791a87219edb83d801bee6125f
#
_entry.id   6377ac791a87219edb83d801bee6125f
#
_cell.length_a   1.000
_cell.length_b   1.000
_cell.length_c   1.000
_cell.angle_alpha   90.00
_cell.angle_beta   90.00
_cell.angle_gamma   90.00
#
_symmetry.space_group_name_H-M   'P 1'
#
loop_
_entity.id
_entity.type
_entity.pdbx_description
1 polymer ?
#
loop_
_entity_poly.entity_id
_entity_poly.type
_entity_poly.pdbx_seq_one_letter_code
_entity_poly.pdbx_strand_id
1 'polypeptide(L)' 'LHVQVVAATTVNVLALADDVTARLRGWAPTVEGWRCFPLTHVGVTDVRSDNSTVGAPANRAPRYCTVTFRVQATTETKDP' A
#
# COMPACT_ATOMS: atom_id res chain seq x y z
N LEU A 1 0.33 1.52 -7.48
CA LEU A 1 1.17 1.28 -6.29
C LEU A 1 0.46 0.35 -5.33
N HIS A 2 1.12 -0.73 -5.00
CA HIS A 2 0.62 -1.71 -4.05
C HIS A 2 1.48 -1.67 -2.79
N VAL A 3 0.84 -1.47 -1.65
CA VAL A 3 1.52 -1.50 -0.36
C VAL A 3 0.99 -2.70 0.42
N GLN A 4 1.86 -3.65 0.69
CA GLN A 4 1.50 -4.79 1.52
C GLN A 4 1.70 -4.44 2.98
N VAL A 5 0.65 -4.63 3.78
CA VAL A 5 0.67 -4.36 5.21
C VAL A 5 0.66 -5.68 5.95
N VAL A 6 1.61 -5.87 6.84
CA VAL A 6 1.77 -7.13 7.59
C VAL A 6 1.78 -6.84 9.08
N ALA A 7 1.03 -7.63 9.84
CA ALA A 7 1.00 -7.55 11.30
C ALA A 7 0.60 -8.89 11.90
N ALA A 8 0.74 -9.01 13.22
CA ALA A 8 0.44 -10.27 13.92
C ALA A 8 -1.06 -10.56 14.04
N THR A 9 -1.90 -9.53 14.04
CA THR A 9 -3.35 -9.67 14.21
C THR A 9 -4.12 -8.94 13.14
N THR A 10 -5.35 -9.38 12.88
CA THR A 10 -6.25 -8.70 11.93
C THR A 10 -6.51 -7.25 12.32
N VAL A 11 -6.70 -6.99 13.61
CA VAL A 11 -6.95 -5.62 14.10
C VAL A 11 -5.77 -4.71 13.78
N ASN A 12 -4.55 -5.18 13.99
CA ASN A 12 -3.34 -4.40 13.71
C ASN A 12 -3.14 -4.20 12.21
N VAL A 13 -3.44 -5.20 11.38
CA VAL A 13 -3.38 -5.05 9.92
C VAL A 13 -4.34 -3.96 9.45
N LEU A 14 -5.58 -3.96 9.94
CA LEU A 14 -6.56 -2.95 9.55
C LEU A 14 -6.15 -1.55 10.03
N ALA A 15 -5.61 -1.44 11.24
CA ALA A 15 -5.12 -0.16 11.75
C ALA A 15 -3.96 0.38 10.93
N LEU A 16 -3.01 -0.49 10.54
CA LEU A 16 -1.90 -0.09 9.68
C LEU A 16 -2.36 0.28 8.27
N ALA A 17 -3.33 -0.45 7.72
CA ALA A 17 -3.88 -0.13 6.41
C ALA A 17 -4.54 1.24 6.41
N ASP A 18 -5.28 1.58 7.45
CA ASP A 18 -5.88 2.91 7.61
C ASP A 18 -4.81 4.00 7.73
N ASP A 19 -3.76 3.75 8.49
CA ASP A 19 -2.65 4.69 8.66
C ASP A 19 -1.91 4.92 7.34
N VAL A 20 -1.62 3.84 6.60
CA VAL A 20 -0.99 3.94 5.28
C VAL A 20 -1.87 4.73 4.32
N THR A 21 -3.17 4.44 4.30
CA THR A 21 -4.12 5.15 3.45
C THR A 21 -4.14 6.64 3.78
N ALA A 22 -4.19 6.98 5.06
CA ALA A 22 -4.22 8.38 5.50
C ALA A 22 -2.93 9.14 5.11
N ARG A 23 -1.79 8.46 5.15
CA ARG A 23 -0.49 9.08 4.86
C ARG A 23 -0.22 9.21 3.37
N LEU A 24 -0.62 8.23 2.57
CA LEU A 24 -0.32 8.21 1.14
C LEU A 24 -1.40 8.85 0.28
N ARG A 25 -2.63 8.86 0.74
CA ARG A 25 -3.72 9.47 0.00
C ARG A 25 -3.46 10.97 -0.20
N GLY A 26 -3.45 11.41 -1.45
CA GLY A 26 -3.21 12.80 -1.77
C GLY A 26 -1.74 13.19 -1.80
N TRP A 27 -0.82 12.28 -1.50
CA TRP A 27 0.61 12.53 -1.62
C TRP A 27 1.06 12.38 -3.07
N ALA A 28 1.81 13.34 -3.56
CA ALA A 28 2.36 13.31 -4.92
C ALA A 28 3.85 12.95 -4.85
N PRO A 29 4.26 11.81 -5.45
CA PRO A 29 5.69 11.46 -5.49
C PRO A 29 6.48 12.47 -6.31
N THR A 30 7.76 12.61 -6.00
CA THR A 30 8.69 13.43 -6.78
C THR A 30 9.61 12.52 -7.56
N VAL A 31 9.52 12.59 -8.89
CA VAL A 31 10.37 11.82 -9.80
C VAL A 31 10.94 12.77 -10.85
N GLU A 32 12.27 12.77 -11.00
CA GLU A 32 12.92 13.65 -11.96
C GLU A 32 12.46 13.34 -13.38
N GLY A 33 12.12 14.38 -14.13
CA GLY A 33 11.63 14.25 -15.50
C GLY A 33 10.15 13.90 -15.63
N TRP A 34 9.46 13.71 -14.51
CA TRP A 34 8.04 13.36 -14.48
C TRP A 34 7.25 14.32 -13.59
N ARG A 35 6.07 14.67 -14.08
CA ARG A 35 5.09 15.38 -13.27
C ARG A 35 4.11 14.36 -12.69
N CYS A 36 4.15 14.18 -11.38
CA CYS A 36 3.29 13.23 -10.68
C CYS A 36 2.10 13.93 -10.08
N PHE A 37 0.94 13.26 -10.16
CA PHE A 37 -0.29 13.74 -9.53
C PHE A 37 -0.47 13.06 -8.17
N PRO A 38 -1.27 13.66 -7.25
CA PRO A 38 -1.55 13.04 -5.97
C PRO A 38 -2.10 11.61 -6.12
N LEU A 39 -1.67 10.71 -5.23
CA LEU A 39 -2.12 9.33 -5.24
C LEU A 39 -3.61 9.25 -4.93
N THR A 40 -4.31 8.40 -5.66
CA THR A 40 -5.73 8.11 -5.44
C THR A 40 -5.86 6.72 -4.85
N HIS A 41 -6.56 6.60 -3.72
CA HIS A 41 -6.83 5.31 -3.10
C HIS A 41 -7.82 4.52 -3.96
N VAL A 42 -7.44 3.30 -4.34
CA VAL A 42 -8.27 2.42 -5.18
C VAL A 42 -9.00 1.40 -4.33
N GLY A 43 -8.32 0.76 -3.40
CA GLY A 43 -8.96 -0.25 -2.57
C GLY A 43 -7.99 -0.95 -1.63
N VAL A 44 -8.56 -1.80 -0.79
CA VAL A 44 -7.85 -2.64 0.16
C VAL A 44 -8.36 -4.06 -0.03
N THR A 45 -7.45 -5.04 -0.11
CA THR A 45 -7.84 -6.45 -0.15
C THR A 45 -8.29 -6.93 1.22
N ASP A 46 -8.99 -8.07 1.26
CA ASP A 46 -9.33 -8.71 2.52
C ASP A 46 -8.05 -9.14 3.27
N VAL A 47 -8.15 -9.14 4.60
CA VAL A 47 -7.05 -9.60 5.44
C VAL A 47 -6.92 -11.11 5.31
N ARG A 48 -5.71 -11.57 5.05
CA ARG A 48 -5.40 -13.00 4.87
C ARG A 48 -4.27 -13.41 5.80
N SER A 49 -4.23 -14.70 6.12
CA SER A 49 -3.10 -15.28 6.85
C SER A 49 -1.99 -15.66 5.88
N ASP A 50 -0.76 -15.33 6.26
CA ASP A 50 0.41 -15.79 5.52
C ASP A 50 0.78 -17.18 5.99
N ASN A 51 0.36 -18.18 5.25
CA ASN A 51 0.64 -19.59 5.56
C ASN A 51 1.93 -20.10 4.90
N SER A 52 2.69 -19.22 4.27
CA SER A 52 3.95 -19.60 3.62
C SER A 52 5.10 -19.77 4.60
N THR A 53 4.95 -19.32 5.84
CA THR A 53 5.97 -19.47 6.88
C THR A 53 5.98 -20.90 7.39
N VAL A 54 7.04 -21.64 7.08
CA VAL A 54 7.18 -23.03 7.48
C VAL A 54 7.35 -23.14 8.99
N GLY A 55 6.55 -24.03 9.63
CA GLY A 55 6.66 -24.32 11.06
C GLY A 55 5.93 -23.36 11.98
N ALA A 56 5.32 -22.28 11.47
CA ALA A 56 4.50 -21.41 12.30
C ALA A 56 3.12 -22.02 12.55
N PRO A 57 2.64 -22.08 13.81
CA PRO A 57 1.26 -22.47 14.07
C PRO A 57 0.28 -21.54 13.35
N ALA A 58 -0.84 -22.09 12.88
CA ALA A 58 -1.83 -21.33 12.10
C ALA A 58 -2.34 -20.09 12.86
N ASN A 59 -2.45 -20.18 14.19
CA ASN A 59 -2.91 -19.06 15.02
C ASN A 59 -1.83 -17.97 15.23
N ARG A 60 -0.59 -18.22 14.79
CA ARG A 60 0.53 -17.27 14.88
C ARG A 60 1.01 -16.82 13.51
N ALA A 61 0.37 -17.28 12.43
CA ALA A 61 0.72 -16.86 11.08
C ALA A 61 0.49 -15.34 10.95
N PRO A 62 1.42 -14.59 10.34
CA PRO A 62 1.21 -13.17 10.09
C PRO A 62 -0.03 -12.95 9.25
N ARG A 63 -0.71 -11.85 9.49
CA ARG A 63 -1.84 -11.40 8.70
C ARG A 63 -1.38 -10.31 7.75
N TYR A 64 -1.96 -10.24 6.57
CA TYR A 64 -1.61 -9.23 5.60
C TYR A 64 -2.82 -8.79 4.78
N CYS A 65 -2.74 -7.57 4.27
CA CYS A 65 -3.61 -7.08 3.21
C CYS A 65 -2.80 -6.20 2.27
N THR A 66 -3.36 -5.90 1.10
CA THR A 66 -2.72 -5.02 0.14
C THR A 66 -3.57 -3.77 -0.05
N VAL A 67 -2.97 -2.60 0.13
CA VAL A 67 -3.58 -1.31 -0.15
C VAL A 67 -3.12 -0.86 -1.53
N THR A 68 -4.05 -0.54 -2.41
CA THR A 68 -3.74 -0.16 -3.79
C THR A 68 -4.05 1.31 -4.02
N PHE A 69 -3.09 2.01 -4.63
CA PHE A 69 -3.23 3.41 -5.04
C PHE A 69 -3.01 3.52 -6.55
N ARG A 70 -3.74 4.45 -7.16
CA ARG A 70 -3.49 4.82 -8.55
C ARG A 70 -2.43 5.90 -8.59
N VAL A 71 -1.40 5.66 -9.40
CA VAL A 71 -0.35 6.62 -9.68
C VAL A 71 -0.54 7.13 -11.09
N GLN A 72 -0.64 8.45 -11.24
CA GLN A 72 -0.70 9.10 -12.54
C GLN A 72 0.49 10.03 -12.69
N ALA A 73 1.16 9.95 -13.83
CA ALA A 73 2.30 10.79 -14.11
C ALA A 73 2.37 11.09 -15.61
N THR A 74 2.87 12.28 -15.94
CA THR A 74 3.18 12.67 -17.30
C THR A 74 4.62 13.10 -17.37
N THR A 75 5.23 12.96 -18.55
CA THR A 75 6.58 13.50 -18.75
C THR A 75 6.53 15.01 -18.69
N GLU A 76 7.50 15.62 -17.99
CA GLU A 76 7.65 17.07 -18.04
C GLU A 76 8.14 17.46 -19.42
N THR A 77 7.35 18.32 -20.08
CA THR A 77 7.77 18.90 -21.35
C THR A 77 8.48 20.20 -21.02
N LYS A 78 9.77 20.23 -21.24
CA LYS A 78 10.51 21.50 -21.21
C LYS A 78 10.26 22.19 -22.53
N ASP A 79 9.62 23.31 -22.49
CA ASP A 79 9.49 24.14 -23.67
C ASP A 79 10.88 24.53 -24.19
N PRO A 80 11.10 24.38 -25.49
CA PRO A 80 12.37 24.77 -26.08
C PRO A 80 12.67 26.24 -25.91
#